data_a0d94ca08ff64617070067c080823877
#
_entry.id   a0d94ca08ff64617070067c080823877
#
_cell.length_a   1.000
_cell.length_b   1.000
_cell.length_c   1.000
_cell.angle_alpha   90.00
_cell.angle_beta   90.00
_cell.angle_gamma   90.00
#
_symmetry.space_group_name_H-M   'P 1'
#
loop_
_entity.id
_entity.type
_entity.pdbx_description
1 polymer ?
#
loop_
_entity_poly.entity_id
_entity_poly.type
_entity_poly.pdbx_seq_one_letter_code
_entity_poly.pdbx_strand_id
1 'polypeptide(L)'
;LRRGINCPPTSSCGRLFDAVAAQLGLCLDTSYEGQAAIRLEDAANRANEHVRTTLEGKARDKDMATLVWPVGIALHHDLLEMDSAGLFAHVAQAQAQGMDATEAAARFHLSLARALAGMAGRAARKLGLNCVGLTGGVLQNATLARLLPLALAEQGLTALTHHELPPGDGGLSLGQAVWGRLMLARAK
;
A
#
# COMPACT_ATOMS: atom_id res chain seq x y z
N LEU A 1 20.49 -7.50 -11.84
CA LEU A 1 19.33 -7.16 -12.67
C LEU A 1 19.58 -7.45 -14.15
N ARG A 2 20.65 -6.88 -14.79
CA ARG A 2 20.88 -7.05 -16.25
C ARG A 2 21.03 -8.51 -16.71
N ARG A 3 21.47 -9.42 -15.83
CA ARG A 3 21.63 -10.86 -16.14
C ARG A 3 20.40 -11.70 -15.76
N GLY A 4 19.36 -11.12 -15.14
CA GLY A 4 18.16 -11.83 -14.73
C GLY A 4 18.34 -12.92 -13.68
N ILE A 5 19.53 -13.01 -13.04
CA ILE A 5 19.84 -14.07 -12.07
C ILE A 5 19.09 -13.74 -10.76
N ASN A 6 18.26 -14.68 -10.32
CA ASN A 6 17.44 -14.55 -9.08
C ASN A 6 16.59 -13.27 -9.02
N CYS A 7 16.10 -12.80 -10.16
CA CYS A 7 15.28 -11.61 -10.29
C CYS A 7 13.91 -11.91 -10.93
N PRO A 8 13.06 -12.78 -10.34
CA PRO A 8 11.74 -13.01 -10.88
C PRO A 8 10.88 -11.73 -10.79
N PRO A 9 10.07 -11.42 -11.80
CA PRO A 9 9.11 -10.33 -11.70
C PRO A 9 8.07 -10.65 -10.62
N THR A 10 7.61 -9.61 -9.92
CA THR A 10 6.61 -9.74 -8.85
C THR A 10 5.65 -8.56 -8.88
N SER A 11 4.37 -8.82 -8.60
CA SER A 11 3.34 -7.81 -8.35
C SER A 11 3.06 -7.61 -6.86
N SER A 12 3.88 -8.21 -5.98
CA SER A 12 3.70 -8.14 -4.53
C SER A 12 4.00 -6.74 -3.99
N CYS A 13 2.99 -6.11 -3.41
CA CYS A 13 3.16 -4.84 -2.71
C CYS A 13 4.12 -4.97 -1.50
N GLY A 14 4.14 -6.13 -0.81
CA GLY A 14 5.08 -6.42 0.27
C GLY A 14 6.53 -6.34 -0.19
N ARG A 15 6.85 -6.82 -1.39
CA ARG A 15 8.21 -6.73 -1.96
C ARG A 15 8.63 -5.29 -2.24
N LEU A 16 7.67 -4.40 -2.55
CA LEU A 16 7.94 -2.98 -2.70
C LEU A 16 8.33 -2.35 -1.34
N PHE A 17 7.64 -2.73 -0.25
CA PHE A 17 8.01 -2.29 1.11
C PHE A 17 9.43 -2.74 1.48
N ASP A 18 9.78 -3.99 1.18
CA ASP A 18 11.13 -4.50 1.44
C ASP A 18 12.20 -3.72 0.66
N ALA A 19 11.95 -3.47 -0.62
CA ALA A 19 12.88 -2.72 -1.46
C ALA A 19 13.09 -1.28 -0.95
N VAL A 20 12.00 -0.61 -0.55
CA VAL A 20 12.06 0.76 -0.02
C VAL A 20 12.76 0.79 1.34
N ALA A 21 12.48 -0.17 2.23
CA ALA A 21 13.16 -0.26 3.53
C ALA A 21 14.67 -0.49 3.35
N ALA A 22 15.07 -1.33 2.40
CA ALA A 22 16.47 -1.57 2.07
C ALA A 22 17.12 -0.31 1.47
N GLN A 23 16.45 0.36 0.52
CA GLN A 23 16.94 1.61 -0.09
C GLN A 23 17.21 2.69 0.96
N LEU A 24 16.32 2.83 1.94
CA LEU A 24 16.47 3.82 3.01
C LEU A 24 17.46 3.38 4.13
N GLY A 25 18.06 2.20 4.01
CA GLY A 25 18.99 1.66 5.01
C GLY A 25 18.33 1.21 6.31
N LEU A 26 16.99 1.04 6.31
CA LEU A 26 16.22 0.68 7.51
C LEU A 26 16.24 -0.84 7.78
N CYS A 27 16.31 -1.66 6.72
CA CYS A 27 16.33 -3.12 6.84
C CYS A 27 16.98 -3.74 5.60
N LEU A 28 18.21 -4.23 5.74
CA LEU A 28 18.93 -4.91 4.65
C LEU A 28 18.75 -6.43 4.73
N ASP A 29 18.70 -6.97 5.94
CA ASP A 29 18.49 -8.37 6.22
C ASP A 29 17.27 -8.56 7.12
N THR A 30 16.48 -9.60 6.84
CA THR A 30 15.27 -9.92 7.61
C THR A 30 15.46 -11.23 8.37
N SER A 31 15.08 -11.25 9.64
CA SER A 31 15.06 -12.44 10.49
C SER A 31 13.65 -13.04 10.66
N TYR A 32 12.61 -12.29 10.24
CA TYR A 32 11.22 -12.75 10.24
C TYR A 32 10.43 -12.05 9.14
N GLU A 33 9.30 -12.62 8.75
CA GLU A 33 8.43 -12.10 7.70
C GLU A 33 7.83 -10.74 8.08
N GLY A 34 7.85 -9.78 7.14
CA GLY A 34 7.29 -8.43 7.34
C GLY A 34 8.20 -7.47 8.10
N GLN A 35 9.38 -7.89 8.57
CA GLN A 35 10.29 -7.04 9.37
C GLN A 35 10.64 -5.73 8.66
N ALA A 36 10.91 -5.77 7.37
CA ALA A 36 11.25 -4.58 6.59
C ALA A 36 10.08 -3.59 6.53
N ALA A 37 8.86 -4.10 6.31
CA ALA A 37 7.65 -3.28 6.29
C ALA A 37 7.36 -2.64 7.66
N ILE A 38 7.57 -3.39 8.76
CA ILE A 38 7.42 -2.88 10.12
C ILE A 38 8.42 -1.76 10.41
N ARG A 39 9.69 -1.94 10.05
CA ARG A 39 10.72 -0.91 10.23
C ARG A 39 10.46 0.34 9.39
N LEU A 40 9.95 0.16 8.18
CA LEU A 40 9.59 1.27 7.31
C LEU A 40 8.39 2.06 7.88
N GLU A 41 7.40 1.37 8.42
CA GLU A 41 6.26 1.99 9.10
C GLU A 41 6.67 2.74 10.35
N ASP A 42 7.50 2.14 11.18
CA ASP A 42 8.05 2.78 12.40
C ASP A 42 8.85 4.05 12.04
N ALA A 43 9.65 4.01 10.98
CA ALA A 43 10.33 5.20 10.47
C ALA A 43 9.33 6.28 10.02
N ALA A 44 8.30 5.92 9.26
CA ALA A 44 7.27 6.86 8.81
C ALA A 44 6.54 7.55 9.97
N ASN A 45 6.25 6.80 11.05
CA ASN A 45 5.59 7.33 12.24
C ASN A 45 6.49 8.25 13.10
N ARG A 46 7.80 8.25 12.84
CA ARG A 46 8.79 9.17 13.47
C ARG A 46 9.08 10.40 12.62
N ALA A 47 8.43 10.57 11.48
CA ALA A 47 8.57 11.78 10.67
C ALA A 47 8.22 13.04 11.47
N ASN A 48 8.63 14.21 10.95
CA ASN A 48 8.33 15.48 11.59
C ASN A 48 6.81 15.70 11.76
N GLU A 49 6.42 16.61 12.65
CA GLU A 49 5.01 16.80 13.03
C GLU A 49 4.11 17.14 11.84
N HIS A 50 4.58 17.95 10.90
CA HIS A 50 3.82 18.32 9.71
C HIS A 50 3.49 17.09 8.84
N VAL A 51 4.47 16.23 8.58
CA VAL A 51 4.27 14.98 7.82
C VAL A 51 3.43 13.98 8.61
N ARG A 52 3.67 13.87 9.91
CA ARG A 52 2.93 12.97 10.80
C ARG A 52 1.44 13.31 10.89
N THR A 53 1.08 14.59 11.01
CA THR A 53 -0.33 15.02 11.00
C THR A 53 -1.03 14.65 9.69
N THR A 54 -0.29 14.65 8.59
CA THR A 54 -0.79 14.18 7.29
C THR A 54 -0.99 12.67 7.27
N LEU A 55 -0.05 11.90 7.81
CA LEU A 55 -0.20 10.46 7.98
C LEU A 55 -1.42 10.09 8.86
N GLU A 56 -1.73 10.92 9.85
CA GLU A 56 -2.89 10.73 10.74
C GLU A 56 -4.24 11.12 10.07
N GLY A 57 -4.22 11.61 8.83
CA GLY A 57 -5.42 12.05 8.12
C GLY A 57 -5.97 13.40 8.61
N LYS A 58 -5.16 14.19 9.32
CA LYS A 58 -5.56 15.48 9.91
C LYS A 58 -5.10 16.69 9.09
N ALA A 59 -4.36 16.48 8.01
CA ALA A 59 -3.82 17.56 7.19
C ALA A 59 -4.86 18.12 6.21
N ARG A 60 -4.65 19.36 5.79
CA ARG A 60 -5.44 20.00 4.73
C ARG A 60 -4.98 19.48 3.36
N ASP A 61 -5.88 19.49 2.36
CA ASP A 61 -5.59 18.99 1.00
C ASP A 61 -4.34 19.63 0.35
N LYS A 62 -4.08 20.91 0.63
CA LYS A 62 -2.90 21.62 0.10
C LYS A 62 -1.59 21.03 0.63
N ASP A 63 -1.54 20.67 1.89
CA ASP A 63 -0.35 20.10 2.54
C ASP A 63 -0.09 18.68 2.02
N MET A 64 -1.16 17.93 1.79
CA MET A 64 -1.09 16.59 1.18
C MET A 64 -0.47 16.60 -0.22
N ALA A 65 -0.86 17.55 -1.07
CA ALA A 65 -0.38 17.61 -2.45
C ALA A 65 1.15 17.80 -2.54
N THR A 66 1.77 18.45 -1.56
CA THR A 66 3.23 18.69 -1.52
C THR A 66 4.03 17.47 -0.99
N LEU A 67 3.37 16.57 -0.27
CA LEU A 67 3.99 15.41 0.36
C LEU A 67 3.85 14.12 -0.45
N VAL A 68 2.99 14.11 -1.47
CA VAL A 68 2.70 12.93 -2.30
C VAL A 68 3.51 12.99 -3.59
N TRP A 69 4.26 11.95 -3.87
CA TRP A 69 4.90 11.79 -5.17
C TRP A 69 3.90 11.30 -6.22
N PRO A 70 3.98 11.79 -7.46
CA PRO A 70 3.13 11.30 -8.53
C PRO A 70 3.48 9.86 -8.86
N VAL A 71 2.45 9.02 -8.98
CA VAL A 71 2.60 7.60 -9.36
C VAL A 71 1.76 7.34 -10.60
N GLY A 72 2.39 6.89 -11.67
CA GLY A 72 1.72 6.53 -12.91
C GLY A 72 0.80 5.34 -12.72
N ILE A 73 -0.37 5.36 -13.36
CA ILE A 73 -1.27 4.21 -13.46
C ILE A 73 -1.58 4.01 -14.94
N ALA A 74 -1.09 2.92 -15.49
CA ALA A 74 -1.28 2.53 -16.88
C ALA A 74 -2.33 1.42 -17.02
N LEU A 75 -2.92 1.30 -18.21
CA LEU A 75 -3.80 0.20 -18.57
C LEU A 75 -3.06 -0.68 -19.59
N HIS A 76 -2.77 -1.91 -19.22
CA HIS A 76 -2.15 -2.92 -20.08
C HIS A 76 -3.07 -4.14 -20.16
N HIS A 77 -3.52 -4.48 -21.38
CA HIS A 77 -4.37 -5.66 -21.62
C HIS A 77 -5.55 -5.79 -20.62
N ASP A 78 -6.29 -4.67 -20.40
CA ASP A 78 -7.40 -4.59 -19.43
C ASP A 78 -7.01 -4.68 -17.95
N LEU A 79 -5.72 -4.75 -17.62
CA LEU A 79 -5.20 -4.67 -16.26
C LEU A 79 -4.68 -3.27 -15.96
N LEU A 80 -5.06 -2.74 -14.80
CA LEU A 80 -4.49 -1.51 -14.28
C LEU A 80 -3.18 -1.84 -13.55
N GLU A 81 -2.11 -1.21 -13.97
CA GLU A 81 -0.78 -1.35 -13.37
C GLU A 81 -0.31 -0.03 -12.78
N MET A 82 0.16 -0.09 -11.55
CA MET A 82 0.79 1.04 -10.86
C MET A 82 2.29 1.05 -11.18
N ASP A 83 2.86 2.20 -11.50
CA ASP A 83 4.30 2.38 -11.67
C ASP A 83 5.04 2.32 -10.32
N SER A 84 5.23 1.11 -9.82
CA SER A 84 5.98 0.86 -8.59
C SER A 84 7.47 1.20 -8.72
N ALA A 85 8.04 1.08 -9.92
CA ALA A 85 9.43 1.43 -10.19
C ALA A 85 9.62 2.96 -10.13
N GLY A 86 8.68 3.74 -10.67
CA GLY A 86 8.67 5.20 -10.56
C GLY A 86 8.52 5.65 -9.11
N LEU A 87 7.65 5.03 -8.32
CA LEU A 87 7.53 5.31 -6.89
C LEU A 87 8.85 5.02 -6.14
N PHE A 88 9.48 3.88 -6.41
CA PHE A 88 10.79 3.55 -5.84
C PHE A 88 11.86 4.57 -6.26
N ALA A 89 11.87 5.01 -7.52
CA ALA A 89 12.80 6.01 -8.01
C ALA A 89 12.65 7.35 -7.29
N HIS A 90 11.43 7.78 -6.96
CA HIS A 90 11.20 8.97 -6.14
C HIS A 90 11.83 8.84 -4.75
N VAL A 91 11.71 7.69 -4.10
CA VAL A 91 12.35 7.42 -2.78
C VAL A 91 13.88 7.51 -2.91
N ALA A 92 14.47 6.85 -3.90
CA ALA A 92 15.90 6.85 -4.11
C ALA A 92 16.44 8.26 -4.43
N GLN A 93 15.74 9.02 -5.25
CA GLN A 93 16.08 10.39 -5.58
C GLN A 93 16.00 11.32 -4.36
N ALA A 94 14.92 11.22 -3.58
CA ALA A 94 14.74 12.02 -2.37
C ALA A 94 15.86 11.76 -1.36
N GLN A 95 16.24 10.50 -1.14
CA GLN A 95 17.36 10.13 -0.28
C GLN A 95 18.69 10.69 -0.82
N ALA A 96 18.94 10.60 -2.13
CA ALA A 96 20.14 11.15 -2.75
C ALA A 96 20.23 12.69 -2.63
N GLN A 97 19.08 13.36 -2.50
CA GLN A 97 18.98 14.80 -2.24
C GLN A 97 19.07 15.16 -0.75
N GLY A 98 19.30 14.20 0.13
CA GLY A 98 19.48 14.41 1.56
C GLY A 98 18.19 14.40 2.38
N MET A 99 17.06 13.93 1.80
CA MET A 99 15.83 13.76 2.58
C MET A 99 16.04 12.71 3.66
N ASP A 100 15.57 13.01 4.88
CA ASP A 100 15.61 12.08 6.00
C ASP A 100 14.80 10.81 5.70
N ALA A 101 15.29 9.65 6.16
CA ALA A 101 14.65 8.37 5.92
C ALA A 101 13.24 8.28 6.50
N THR A 102 12.95 8.98 7.61
CA THR A 102 11.63 9.00 8.25
C THR A 102 10.62 9.76 7.38
N GLU A 103 11.03 10.90 6.83
CA GLU A 103 10.20 11.67 5.91
C GLU A 103 9.98 10.92 4.59
N ALA A 104 11.02 10.31 4.03
CA ALA A 104 10.92 9.53 2.80
C ALA A 104 9.98 8.32 2.98
N ALA A 105 10.07 7.62 4.13
CA ALA A 105 9.16 6.53 4.48
C ALA A 105 7.70 6.99 4.60
N ALA A 106 7.46 8.14 5.21
CA ALA A 106 6.12 8.71 5.34
C ALA A 106 5.53 9.11 3.96
N ARG A 107 6.31 9.79 3.13
CA ARG A 107 5.91 10.17 1.76
C ARG A 107 5.64 8.94 0.89
N PHE A 108 6.40 7.86 1.07
CA PHE A 108 6.14 6.58 0.40
C PHE A 108 4.76 6.04 0.76
N HIS A 109 4.40 5.96 2.05
CA HIS A 109 3.10 5.46 2.49
C HIS A 109 1.94 6.31 1.93
N LEU A 110 2.07 7.65 1.98
CA LEU A 110 1.07 8.57 1.42
C LEU A 110 0.89 8.37 -0.08
N SER A 111 2.00 8.31 -0.82
CA SER A 111 1.98 8.15 -2.28
C SER A 111 1.40 6.82 -2.70
N LEU A 112 1.78 5.74 -2.00
CA LEU A 112 1.26 4.40 -2.26
C LEU A 112 -0.25 4.31 -1.99
N ALA A 113 -0.72 4.83 -0.85
CA ALA A 113 -2.15 4.83 -0.52
C ALA A 113 -2.98 5.56 -1.59
N ARG A 114 -2.52 6.73 -2.05
CA ARG A 114 -3.20 7.50 -3.11
C ARG A 114 -3.16 6.82 -4.46
N ALA A 115 -2.04 6.19 -4.82
CA ALA A 115 -1.93 5.44 -6.06
C ALA A 115 -2.89 4.24 -6.08
N LEU A 116 -2.94 3.47 -4.99
CA LEU A 116 -3.86 2.33 -4.85
C LEU A 116 -5.33 2.78 -4.88
N ALA A 117 -5.67 3.88 -4.19
CA ALA A 117 -7.02 4.43 -4.23
C ALA A 117 -7.38 4.96 -5.63
N GLY A 118 -6.46 5.62 -6.32
CA GLY A 118 -6.64 6.07 -7.70
C GLY A 118 -6.87 4.91 -8.67
N MET A 119 -6.12 3.82 -8.52
CA MET A 119 -6.30 2.59 -9.31
C MET A 119 -7.65 1.93 -9.02
N ALA A 120 -8.03 1.80 -7.74
CA ALA A 120 -9.33 1.29 -7.33
C ALA A 120 -10.48 2.16 -7.85
N GLY A 121 -10.34 3.50 -7.82
CA GLY A 121 -11.31 4.43 -8.35
C GLY A 121 -11.53 4.29 -9.87
N ARG A 122 -10.45 4.06 -10.64
CA ARG A 122 -10.58 3.77 -12.08
C ARG A 122 -11.32 2.46 -12.33
N ALA A 123 -10.98 1.39 -11.59
CA ALA A 123 -11.64 0.10 -11.71
C ALA A 123 -13.13 0.18 -11.31
N ALA A 124 -13.42 0.82 -10.19
CA ALA A 124 -14.78 0.98 -9.67
C ALA A 124 -15.68 1.73 -10.65
N ARG A 125 -15.19 2.83 -11.25
CA ARG A 125 -15.95 3.57 -12.29
C ARG A 125 -16.22 2.71 -13.52
N LYS A 126 -15.25 1.90 -13.98
CA LYS A 126 -15.43 0.99 -15.12
C LYS A 126 -16.49 -0.09 -14.83
N LEU A 127 -16.58 -0.53 -13.56
CA LEU A 127 -17.48 -1.62 -13.14
C LEU A 127 -18.81 -1.12 -12.54
N GLY A 128 -19.01 0.19 -12.37
CA GLY A 128 -20.20 0.75 -11.73
C GLY A 128 -20.30 0.41 -10.24
N LEU A 129 -19.16 0.27 -9.55
CA LEU A 129 -19.08 -0.07 -8.13
C LEU A 129 -18.81 1.17 -7.28
N ASN A 130 -19.30 1.15 -6.02
CA ASN A 130 -19.11 2.23 -5.05
C ASN A 130 -18.39 1.78 -3.77
N CYS A 131 -17.97 0.52 -3.70
CA CYS A 131 -17.25 -0.01 -2.55
C CYS A 131 -16.03 -0.85 -2.98
N VAL A 132 -15.02 -0.91 -2.11
CA VAL A 132 -13.76 -1.64 -2.32
C VAL A 132 -13.42 -2.41 -1.06
N GLY A 133 -13.27 -3.73 -1.18
CA GLY A 133 -12.78 -4.59 -0.10
C GLY A 133 -11.26 -4.46 0.05
N LEU A 134 -10.80 -4.22 1.27
CA LEU A 134 -9.39 -4.12 1.62
C LEU A 134 -8.96 -5.41 2.33
N THR A 135 -8.09 -6.21 1.68
CA THR A 135 -7.59 -7.48 2.22
C THR A 135 -6.14 -7.73 1.79
N GLY A 136 -5.48 -8.65 2.45
CA GLY A 136 -4.09 -9.02 2.19
C GLY A 136 -3.12 -8.57 3.29
N GLY A 137 -1.97 -9.27 3.39
CA GLY A 137 -0.99 -9.08 4.46
C GLY A 137 -0.42 -7.67 4.57
N VAL A 138 -0.36 -6.92 3.47
CA VAL A 138 0.12 -5.52 3.47
C VAL A 138 -0.77 -4.59 4.32
N LEU A 139 -2.05 -4.93 4.52
CA LEU A 139 -2.96 -4.17 5.37
C LEU A 139 -2.80 -4.45 6.87
N GLN A 140 -1.84 -5.28 7.26
CA GLN A 140 -1.33 -5.34 8.63
C GLN A 140 -0.48 -4.10 8.97
N ASN A 141 0.01 -3.37 7.95
CA ASN A 141 0.62 -2.05 8.13
C ASN A 141 -0.46 -1.05 8.54
N ALA A 142 -0.43 -0.59 9.80
CA ALA A 142 -1.48 0.23 10.39
C ALA A 142 -1.55 1.62 9.73
N THR A 143 -0.42 2.14 9.26
CA THR A 143 -0.35 3.41 8.53
C THR A 143 -1.09 3.31 7.20
N LEU A 144 -0.83 2.26 6.42
CA LEU A 144 -1.53 2.03 5.15
C LEU A 144 -3.03 1.72 5.38
N ALA A 145 -3.35 0.89 6.38
CA ALA A 145 -4.73 0.55 6.73
C ALA A 145 -5.57 1.79 7.14
N ARG A 146 -4.94 2.82 7.70
CA ARG A 146 -5.57 4.11 8.02
C ARG A 146 -5.68 5.02 6.80
N LEU A 147 -4.62 5.14 5.99
CA LEU A 147 -4.56 6.08 4.88
C LEU A 147 -5.43 5.66 3.70
N LEU A 148 -5.49 4.36 3.40
CA LEU A 148 -6.15 3.86 2.21
C LEU A 148 -7.68 4.09 2.22
N PRO A 149 -8.42 3.85 3.34
CA PRO A 149 -9.83 4.22 3.42
C PRO A 149 -10.09 5.71 3.21
N LEU A 150 -9.23 6.59 3.74
CA LEU A 150 -9.35 8.05 3.54
C LEU A 150 -9.16 8.42 2.07
N ALA A 151 -8.12 7.87 1.43
CA ALA A 151 -7.86 8.11 0.01
C ALA A 151 -8.96 7.53 -0.91
N LEU A 152 -9.60 6.43 -0.53
CA LEU A 152 -10.77 5.88 -1.23
C LEU A 152 -12.00 6.76 -1.08
N ALA A 153 -12.23 7.31 0.12
CA ALA A 153 -13.34 8.25 0.36
C ALA A 153 -13.21 9.51 -0.51
N GLU A 154 -11.99 10.03 -0.75
CA GLU A 154 -11.73 11.13 -1.70
C GLU A 154 -12.10 10.77 -3.14
N GLN A 155 -12.10 9.47 -3.49
CA GLN A 155 -12.56 8.95 -4.78
C GLN A 155 -14.08 8.68 -4.82
N GLY A 156 -14.82 8.97 -3.75
CA GLY A 156 -16.24 8.66 -3.60
C GLY A 156 -16.53 7.18 -3.34
N LEU A 157 -15.55 6.43 -2.85
CA LEU A 157 -15.65 4.99 -2.60
C LEU A 157 -15.73 4.66 -1.11
N THR A 158 -16.54 3.69 -0.75
CA THR A 158 -16.59 3.10 0.59
C THR A 158 -15.56 1.98 0.71
N ALA A 159 -14.69 2.07 1.70
CA ALA A 159 -13.77 0.98 2.04
C ALA A 159 -14.46 -0.05 2.94
N LEU A 160 -14.38 -1.32 2.57
CA LEU A 160 -14.77 -2.45 3.42
C LEU A 160 -13.49 -3.03 4.05
N THR A 161 -13.39 -2.95 5.35
CA THR A 161 -12.21 -3.35 6.12
C THR A 161 -12.52 -4.54 7.05
N HIS A 162 -11.48 -5.27 7.41
CA HIS A 162 -11.56 -6.33 8.41
C HIS A 162 -11.62 -5.72 9.83
N HIS A 163 -12.54 -6.20 10.68
CA HIS A 163 -12.68 -5.77 12.07
C HIS A 163 -12.46 -6.91 13.07
N GLU A 164 -12.98 -8.10 12.77
CA GLU A 164 -12.92 -9.26 13.69
C GLU A 164 -11.82 -10.24 13.31
N LEU A 165 -11.36 -10.19 12.07
CA LEU A 165 -10.34 -11.08 11.53
C LEU A 165 -9.17 -10.27 10.97
N PRO A 166 -7.96 -10.82 11.01
CA PRO A 166 -6.83 -10.17 10.37
C PRO A 166 -7.03 -10.13 8.84
N PRO A 167 -6.54 -9.07 8.16
CA PRO A 167 -6.68 -8.94 6.71
C PRO A 167 -5.81 -9.90 5.91
N GLY A 168 -4.86 -10.59 6.54
CA GLY A 168 -3.92 -11.54 5.92
C GLY A 168 -4.35 -12.99 6.07
N ASP A 169 -3.37 -13.89 5.99
CA ASP A 169 -3.58 -15.34 5.94
C ASP A 169 -4.29 -15.93 7.17
N GLY A 170 -4.25 -15.24 8.30
CA GLY A 170 -4.98 -15.65 9.50
C GLY A 170 -6.51 -15.72 9.33
N GLY A 171 -7.07 -15.06 8.30
CA GLY A 171 -8.50 -15.12 7.96
C GLY A 171 -8.88 -16.24 6.98
N LEU A 172 -7.92 -16.93 6.35
CA LEU A 172 -8.16 -17.88 5.27
C LEU A 172 -9.04 -19.04 5.65
N SER A 173 -8.79 -19.65 6.81
CA SER A 173 -9.54 -20.85 7.27
C SER A 173 -11.03 -20.55 7.44
N LEU A 174 -11.38 -19.40 8.00
CA LEU A 174 -12.77 -18.99 8.14
C LEU A 174 -13.39 -18.67 6.77
N GLY A 175 -12.66 -17.98 5.88
CA GLY A 175 -13.11 -17.69 4.52
C GLY A 175 -13.42 -18.97 3.74
N GLN A 176 -12.57 -20.00 3.84
CA GLN A 176 -12.78 -21.30 3.22
C GLN A 176 -14.01 -22.02 3.82
N ALA A 177 -14.21 -21.98 5.14
CA ALA A 177 -15.37 -22.59 5.79
C ALA A 177 -16.69 -21.91 5.36
N VAL A 178 -16.71 -20.58 5.29
CA VAL A 178 -17.88 -19.82 4.81
C VAL A 178 -18.17 -20.13 3.36
N TRP A 179 -17.15 -20.15 2.50
CA TRP A 179 -17.30 -20.52 1.09
C TRP A 179 -17.84 -21.93 0.92
N GLY A 180 -17.27 -22.93 1.62
CA GLY A 180 -17.73 -24.31 1.58
C GLY A 180 -19.21 -24.44 1.99
N ARG A 181 -19.63 -23.73 3.05
CA ARG A 181 -21.04 -23.70 3.48
C ARG A 181 -21.97 -23.10 2.40
N LEU A 182 -21.56 -22.02 1.75
CA LEU A 182 -22.34 -21.40 0.67
C LEU A 182 -22.47 -22.31 -0.55
N MET A 183 -21.41 -23.02 -0.92
CA MET A 183 -21.45 -24.00 -2.01
C MET A 183 -22.38 -25.17 -1.72
N LEU A 184 -22.35 -25.71 -0.50
CA LEU A 184 -23.26 -26.78 -0.06
C LEU A 184 -24.73 -26.31 -0.02
N ALA A 185 -25.00 -25.06 0.32
CA ALA A 185 -26.35 -24.51 0.31
C ALA A 185 -26.92 -24.32 -1.10
N ARG A 186 -26.07 -24.07 -2.10
CA ARG A 186 -26.47 -23.93 -3.52
C ARG A 186 -26.64 -25.27 -4.26
N ALA A 187 -26.08 -26.35 -3.71
CA ALA A 187 -26.17 -27.70 -4.28
C ALA A 187 -27.47 -28.45 -3.90
N LYS A 188 -28.27 -27.87 -3.02
CA LYS A 188 -29.63 -28.30 -2.64
C LYS A 188 -30.68 -27.55 -3.42
#